data_744f7acf8024d0ca5ddda3a0af15b1c9
#
_entry.id   744f7acf8024d0ca5ddda3a0af15b1c9
#
_cell.length_a   1.000
_cell.length_b   1.000
_cell.length_c   1.000
_cell.angle_alpha   90.00
_cell.angle_beta   90.00
_cell.angle_gamma   90.00
#
_symmetry.space_group_name_H-M   'P 1'
#
loop_
_entity.id
_entity.type
_entity.pdbx_description
1 polymer ?
#
loop_
_entity_poly.entity_id
_entity_poly.type
_entity_poly.pdbx_seq_one_letter_code
_entity_poly.pdbx_strand_id
1 'polypeptide(L)'
;MKNKTYVITGATSGIGRELLNVLASDNVVFAGYRNPAFEEELNSISSNVYPFYIDYLYPESIKPAADYILSKCSKIDTLINIAGCVVAGPIEKISIDEVKRQFDVNVFGHLEFSQSLLPNLTNGKIINVSSMASYGIFPFISPYCASKKCLDMLFTSLLIENKKNIKVVSIKPGVISTPLWNKSIEENSKYFDKYGDYSKEMKYLISNAEKNSMG
;
A
#
# COMPACT_ATOMS: atom_id res chain seq x y z
N MET A 1 -8.49 -10.56 18.64
CA MET A 1 -8.35 -9.21 19.23
C MET A 1 -9.68 -8.54 18.99
N LYS A 2 -10.38 -8.11 20.06
CA LYS A 2 -11.71 -7.50 19.96
C LYS A 2 -11.68 -6.06 20.45
N ASN A 3 -12.61 -5.25 19.98
CA ASN A 3 -12.78 -3.85 20.37
C ASN A 3 -11.52 -2.97 20.13
N LYS A 4 -10.87 -3.15 18.96
CA LYS A 4 -9.72 -2.37 18.53
C LYS A 4 -10.07 -1.48 17.36
N THR A 5 -9.32 -0.38 17.19
CA THR A 5 -9.45 0.52 16.06
C THR A 5 -8.29 0.29 15.08
N TYR A 6 -8.65 -0.10 13.87
CA TYR A 6 -7.73 -0.30 12.76
C TYR A 6 -7.94 0.76 11.68
N VAL A 7 -6.86 1.19 11.07
CA VAL A 7 -6.87 1.99 9.83
C VAL A 7 -6.14 1.18 8.76
N ILE A 8 -6.78 0.89 7.64
CA ILE A 8 -6.24 0.06 6.56
C ILE A 8 -6.23 0.88 5.27
N THR A 9 -5.07 1.07 4.65
CA THR A 9 -4.98 1.63 3.30
C THR A 9 -5.04 0.51 2.25
N GLY A 10 -5.67 0.77 1.10
CA GLY A 10 -5.81 -0.26 0.06
C GLY A 10 -6.76 -1.41 0.44
N ALA A 11 -7.85 -1.09 1.15
CA ALA A 11 -8.82 -2.06 1.67
C ALA A 11 -9.76 -2.67 0.60
N THR A 12 -9.66 -2.24 -0.67
CA THR A 12 -10.60 -2.64 -1.73
C THR A 12 -10.20 -3.93 -2.46
N SER A 13 -9.00 -4.45 -2.26
CA SER A 13 -8.55 -5.66 -2.96
C SER A 13 -7.40 -6.38 -2.23
N GLY A 14 -7.12 -7.63 -2.63
CA GLY A 14 -6.00 -8.42 -2.17
C GLY A 14 -5.89 -8.50 -0.64
N ILE A 15 -4.68 -8.33 -0.12
CA ILE A 15 -4.38 -8.43 1.32
C ILE A 15 -5.27 -7.49 2.16
N GLY A 16 -5.50 -6.26 1.68
CA GLY A 16 -6.30 -5.27 2.42
C GLY A 16 -7.75 -5.69 2.56
N ARG A 17 -8.32 -6.28 1.51
CA ARG A 17 -9.70 -6.76 1.52
C ARG A 17 -9.87 -7.95 2.47
N GLU A 18 -8.95 -8.91 2.41
CA GLU A 18 -9.02 -10.07 3.29
C GLU A 18 -8.86 -9.68 4.77
N LEU A 19 -7.96 -8.75 5.08
CA LEU A 19 -7.83 -8.22 6.42
C LEU A 19 -9.08 -7.47 6.89
N LEU A 20 -9.69 -6.67 6.03
CA LEU A 20 -10.95 -5.98 6.33
C LEU A 20 -12.04 -7.00 6.70
N ASN A 21 -12.22 -8.05 5.89
CA ASN A 21 -13.23 -9.08 6.12
C ASN A 21 -13.03 -9.78 7.48
N VAL A 22 -11.78 -10.07 7.85
CA VAL A 22 -11.45 -10.72 9.13
C VAL A 22 -11.65 -9.80 10.33
N LEU A 23 -11.34 -8.51 10.19
CA LEU A 23 -11.33 -7.57 11.32
C LEU A 23 -12.69 -6.93 11.59
N ALA A 24 -13.55 -6.79 10.58
CA ALA A 24 -14.78 -6.01 10.63
C ALA A 24 -15.83 -6.53 11.63
N SER A 25 -15.80 -7.84 11.98
CA SER A 25 -16.78 -8.46 12.87
C SER A 25 -16.70 -7.97 14.32
N ASP A 26 -15.48 -7.72 14.80
CA ASP A 26 -15.21 -7.48 16.23
C ASP A 26 -14.51 -6.14 16.52
N ASN A 27 -14.24 -5.34 15.49
CA ASN A 27 -13.40 -4.14 15.61
C ASN A 27 -13.95 -2.98 14.79
N VAL A 28 -13.54 -1.78 15.14
CA VAL A 28 -13.73 -0.59 14.32
C VAL A 28 -12.65 -0.56 13.24
N VAL A 29 -13.04 -0.48 11.97
CA VAL A 29 -12.10 -0.49 10.85
C VAL A 29 -12.34 0.70 9.92
N PHE A 30 -11.38 1.58 9.84
CA PHE A 30 -11.33 2.61 8.81
C PHE A 30 -10.71 1.99 7.55
N ALA A 31 -11.49 1.95 6.46
CA ALA A 31 -11.15 1.25 5.22
C ALA A 31 -10.87 2.22 4.09
N GLY A 32 -9.58 2.40 3.75
CA GLY A 32 -9.13 3.32 2.71
C GLY A 32 -9.38 2.81 1.29
N TYR A 33 -10.01 3.63 0.47
CA TYR A 33 -10.25 3.39 -0.95
C TYR A 33 -9.75 4.55 -1.81
N ARG A 34 -9.40 4.25 -3.07
CA ARG A 34 -9.02 5.24 -4.10
C ARG A 34 -10.13 5.47 -5.13
N ASN A 35 -10.84 4.41 -5.51
CA ASN A 35 -11.94 4.51 -6.46
C ASN A 35 -13.26 4.67 -5.71
N PRO A 36 -14.00 5.79 -5.91
CA PRO A 36 -15.29 6.04 -5.24
C PRO A 36 -16.34 4.95 -5.43
N ALA A 37 -16.26 4.17 -6.51
CA ALA A 37 -17.19 3.07 -6.76
C ALA A 37 -17.19 1.98 -5.67
N PHE A 38 -16.15 1.93 -4.82
CA PHE A 38 -16.07 0.95 -3.71
C PHE A 38 -16.69 1.45 -2.39
N GLU A 39 -17.10 2.71 -2.29
CA GLU A 39 -17.56 3.28 -1.03
C GLU A 39 -18.81 2.57 -0.50
N GLU A 40 -19.83 2.39 -1.34
CA GLU A 40 -21.07 1.71 -0.96
C GLU A 40 -20.82 0.25 -0.57
N GLU A 41 -19.99 -0.45 -1.34
CA GLU A 41 -19.60 -1.82 -1.04
C GLU A 41 -18.93 -1.94 0.33
N LEU A 42 -17.98 -1.06 0.62
CA LEU A 42 -17.28 -1.05 1.91
C LEU A 42 -18.23 -0.73 3.08
N ASN A 43 -19.14 0.22 2.91
CA ASN A 43 -20.17 0.55 3.89
C ASN A 43 -21.10 -0.63 4.20
N SER A 44 -21.35 -1.50 3.22
CA SER A 44 -22.25 -2.64 3.36
C SER A 44 -21.66 -3.81 4.15
N ILE A 45 -20.34 -3.85 4.38
CA ILE A 45 -19.65 -4.98 5.04
C ILE A 45 -20.08 -5.11 6.51
N SER A 46 -20.08 -4.01 7.25
CA SER A 46 -20.46 -3.97 8.67
C SER A 46 -20.65 -2.53 9.12
N SER A 47 -21.53 -2.32 10.13
CA SER A 47 -21.70 -1.03 10.80
C SER A 47 -20.43 -0.51 11.50
N ASN A 48 -19.42 -1.36 11.67
CA ASN A 48 -18.13 -1.02 12.27
C ASN A 48 -17.07 -0.63 11.23
N VAL A 49 -17.42 -0.63 9.94
CA VAL A 49 -16.53 -0.22 8.84
C VAL A 49 -16.83 1.22 8.46
N TYR A 50 -15.80 2.03 8.42
CA TYR A 50 -15.83 3.45 8.06
C TYR A 50 -14.95 3.67 6.83
N PRO A 51 -15.50 3.68 5.62
CA PRO A 51 -14.75 3.97 4.41
C PRO A 51 -14.21 5.40 4.40
N PHE A 52 -13.02 5.59 3.84
CA PHE A 52 -12.44 6.92 3.60
C PHE A 52 -11.68 6.97 2.28
N TYR A 53 -11.86 8.08 1.57
CA TYR A 53 -11.13 8.31 0.33
C TYR A 53 -9.69 8.73 0.61
N ILE A 54 -8.73 8.08 -0.07
CA ILE A 54 -7.33 8.46 -0.06
C ILE A 54 -6.65 8.02 -1.35
N ASP A 55 -5.98 8.96 -2.03
CA ASP A 55 -5.14 8.67 -3.20
C ASP A 55 -3.80 9.38 -3.04
N TYR A 56 -2.74 8.61 -2.91
CA TYR A 56 -1.39 9.13 -2.70
C TYR A 56 -0.79 9.84 -3.92
N LEU A 57 -1.41 9.73 -5.09
CA LEU A 57 -1.08 10.56 -6.25
C LEU A 57 -1.68 11.97 -6.16
N TYR A 58 -2.60 12.18 -5.25
CA TYR A 58 -3.22 13.45 -4.92
C TYR A 58 -2.99 13.76 -3.44
N PRO A 59 -1.81 14.33 -3.07
CA PRO A 59 -1.43 14.58 -1.67
C PRO A 59 -2.47 15.37 -0.89
N GLU A 60 -3.22 16.24 -1.55
CA GLU A 60 -4.33 16.98 -0.97
C GLU A 60 -5.45 16.10 -0.41
N SER A 61 -5.51 14.80 -0.78
CA SER A 61 -6.47 13.85 -0.21
C SER A 61 -6.06 13.33 1.18
N ILE A 62 -4.77 13.41 1.53
CA ILE A 62 -4.20 12.80 2.74
C ILE A 62 -4.72 13.48 4.01
N LYS A 63 -4.65 14.80 4.05
CA LYS A 63 -5.10 15.54 5.24
C LYS A 63 -6.60 15.37 5.52
N PRO A 64 -7.53 15.52 4.55
CA PRO A 64 -8.95 15.25 4.77
C PRO A 64 -9.23 13.83 5.25
N ALA A 65 -8.51 12.82 4.71
CA ALA A 65 -8.62 11.44 5.14
C ALA A 65 -8.21 11.27 6.62
N ALA A 66 -7.10 11.87 7.03
CA ALA A 66 -6.65 11.85 8.42
C ALA A 66 -7.64 12.58 9.33
N ASP A 67 -8.07 13.79 8.96
CA ASP A 67 -9.02 14.60 9.75
C ASP A 67 -10.36 13.85 9.95
N TYR A 68 -10.86 13.15 8.91
CA TYR A 68 -12.06 12.32 9.01
C TYR A 68 -11.89 11.20 10.06
N ILE A 69 -10.79 10.45 10.02
CA ILE A 69 -10.51 9.38 10.97
C ILE A 69 -10.41 9.94 12.40
N LEU A 70 -9.66 11.02 12.58
CA LEU A 70 -9.43 11.64 13.87
C LEU A 70 -10.71 12.26 14.46
N SER A 71 -11.67 12.65 13.63
CA SER A 71 -13.00 13.12 14.07
C SER A 71 -13.88 12.01 14.64
N LYS A 72 -13.60 10.75 14.27
CA LYS A 72 -14.40 9.57 14.65
C LYS A 72 -13.78 8.75 15.78
N CYS A 73 -12.48 8.84 16.00
CA CYS A 73 -11.82 8.09 17.07
C CYS A 73 -10.71 8.88 17.75
N SER A 74 -10.63 8.76 19.07
CA SER A 74 -9.57 9.38 19.88
C SER A 74 -8.30 8.54 19.95
N LYS A 75 -8.36 7.26 19.56
CA LYS A 75 -7.23 6.32 19.62
C LYS A 75 -7.26 5.37 18.43
N ILE A 76 -6.10 5.18 17.83
CA ILE A 76 -5.84 4.17 16.79
C ILE A 76 -4.95 3.10 17.41
N ASP A 77 -5.40 1.83 17.40
CA ASP A 77 -4.58 0.72 17.89
C ASP A 77 -3.59 0.24 16.83
N THR A 78 -3.98 0.23 15.55
CA THR A 78 -3.10 -0.21 14.48
C THR A 78 -3.40 0.52 13.15
N LEU A 79 -2.37 1.09 12.56
CA LEU A 79 -2.35 1.55 11.17
C LEU A 79 -1.71 0.46 10.31
N ILE A 80 -2.35 0.08 9.21
CA ILE A 80 -1.85 -0.94 8.27
C ILE A 80 -1.70 -0.31 6.90
N ASN A 81 -0.46 -0.07 6.51
CA ASN A 81 -0.07 0.49 5.22
C ASN A 81 0.06 -0.63 4.19
N ILE A 82 -0.93 -0.76 3.29
CA ILE A 82 -0.99 -1.81 2.26
C ILE A 82 -0.99 -1.23 0.86
N ALA A 83 -1.62 -0.08 0.64
CA ALA A 83 -1.73 0.53 -0.67
C ALA A 83 -0.38 0.53 -1.41
N GLY A 84 -0.39 0.27 -2.70
CA GLY A 84 0.84 0.24 -3.47
C GLY A 84 0.59 0.03 -4.95
N CYS A 85 1.62 0.30 -5.73
CA CYS A 85 1.65 0.03 -7.17
C CYS A 85 3.02 -0.54 -7.55
N VAL A 86 3.10 -1.05 -8.77
CA VAL A 86 4.35 -1.57 -9.35
C VAL A 86 4.59 -0.89 -10.70
N VAL A 87 5.71 -0.21 -10.84
CA VAL A 87 6.24 0.24 -12.12
C VAL A 87 7.26 -0.80 -12.60
N ALA A 88 7.05 -1.34 -13.80
CA ALA A 88 7.89 -2.36 -14.38
C ALA A 88 8.45 -1.91 -15.74
N GLY A 89 9.71 -2.21 -15.99
CA GLY A 89 10.42 -1.94 -17.24
C GLY A 89 11.93 -1.91 -17.07
N PRO A 90 12.67 -1.83 -18.18
CA PRO A 90 14.12 -1.63 -18.16
C PRO A 90 14.44 -0.27 -17.52
N ILE A 91 15.31 -0.25 -16.51
CA ILE A 91 15.58 0.97 -15.73
C ILE A 91 16.06 2.15 -16.60
N GLU A 92 16.76 1.88 -17.68
CA GLU A 92 17.21 2.89 -18.63
C GLU A 92 16.09 3.48 -19.53
N LYS A 93 14.91 2.85 -19.54
CA LYS A 93 13.74 3.25 -20.35
C LYS A 93 12.57 3.78 -19.53
N ILE A 94 12.52 3.46 -18.24
CA ILE A 94 11.49 3.98 -17.34
C ILE A 94 11.68 5.49 -17.17
N SER A 95 10.62 6.26 -17.33
CA SER A 95 10.69 7.72 -17.13
C SER A 95 10.87 8.06 -15.65
N ILE A 96 11.49 9.17 -15.36
CA ILE A 96 11.64 9.68 -13.99
C ILE A 96 10.27 9.94 -13.35
N ASP A 97 9.27 10.33 -14.12
CA ASP A 97 7.92 10.55 -13.59
C ASP A 97 7.24 9.24 -13.17
N GLU A 98 7.48 8.13 -13.89
CA GLU A 98 7.03 6.80 -13.45
C GLU A 98 7.73 6.37 -12.15
N VAL A 99 9.03 6.66 -12.01
CA VAL A 99 9.77 6.39 -10.77
C VAL A 99 9.22 7.23 -9.62
N LYS A 100 9.01 8.54 -9.82
CA LYS A 100 8.39 9.42 -8.82
C LYS A 100 7.02 8.90 -8.40
N ARG A 101 6.14 8.58 -9.35
CA ARG A 101 4.83 7.98 -9.08
C ARG A 101 4.92 6.73 -8.20
N GLN A 102 5.91 5.87 -8.47
CA GLN A 102 6.17 4.68 -7.64
C GLN A 102 6.49 5.06 -6.19
N PHE A 103 7.32 6.08 -6.00
CA PHE A 103 7.71 6.54 -4.67
C PHE A 103 6.60 7.33 -3.97
N ASP A 104 5.85 8.16 -4.69
CA ASP A 104 4.71 8.88 -4.14
C ASP A 104 3.70 7.92 -3.52
N VAL A 105 3.35 6.85 -4.25
CA VAL A 105 2.38 5.86 -3.76
C VAL A 105 2.98 4.95 -2.69
N ASN A 106 4.17 4.39 -2.91
CA ASN A 106 4.70 3.31 -2.05
C ASN A 106 5.46 3.82 -0.83
N VAL A 107 5.85 5.09 -0.80
CA VAL A 107 6.72 5.65 0.24
C VAL A 107 6.15 6.92 0.85
N PHE A 108 6.08 8.00 0.06
CA PHE A 108 5.81 9.34 0.60
C PHE A 108 4.37 9.46 1.11
N GLY A 109 3.38 8.96 0.37
CA GLY A 109 2.00 8.97 0.81
C GLY A 109 1.79 8.18 2.11
N HIS A 110 2.43 7.03 2.26
CA HIS A 110 2.38 6.27 3.51
C HIS A 110 3.03 7.02 4.67
N LEU A 111 4.17 7.66 4.44
CA LEU A 111 4.86 8.41 5.48
C LEU A 111 4.03 9.60 5.94
N GLU A 112 3.55 10.43 5.02
CA GLU A 112 2.74 11.62 5.31
C GLU A 112 1.43 11.26 6.01
N PHE A 113 0.72 10.24 5.51
CA PHE A 113 -0.50 9.77 6.16
C PHE A 113 -0.23 9.23 7.58
N SER A 114 0.85 8.45 7.75
CA SER A 114 1.23 7.96 9.08
C SER A 114 1.55 9.11 10.02
N GLN A 115 2.33 10.12 9.58
CA GLN A 115 2.66 11.31 10.36
C GLN A 115 1.41 12.05 10.83
N SER A 116 0.40 12.18 9.97
CA SER A 116 -0.87 12.83 10.30
C SER A 116 -1.66 12.10 11.38
N LEU A 117 -1.48 10.78 11.51
CA LEU A 117 -2.18 9.92 12.50
C LEU A 117 -1.36 9.68 13.78
N LEU A 118 -0.06 10.01 13.81
CA LEU A 118 0.81 9.75 14.99
C LEU A 118 0.26 10.28 16.32
N PRO A 119 -0.45 11.43 16.40
CA PRO A 119 -1.01 11.91 17.67
C PRO A 119 -1.92 10.88 18.35
N ASN A 120 -2.72 10.15 17.58
CA ASN A 120 -3.72 9.19 18.07
C ASN A 120 -3.21 7.73 18.06
N LEU A 121 -1.97 7.49 17.61
CA LEU A 121 -1.29 6.18 17.60
C LEU A 121 -0.45 5.89 18.85
N THR A 122 -0.51 6.72 19.89
CA THR A 122 0.28 6.52 21.12
C THR A 122 0.04 5.14 21.72
N ASN A 123 1.13 4.40 21.98
CA ASN A 123 1.14 2.98 22.37
C ASN A 123 0.47 2.04 21.32
N GLY A 124 0.31 2.51 20.10
CA GLY A 124 -0.25 1.76 18.99
C GLY A 124 0.82 1.04 18.15
N LYS A 125 0.41 0.65 16.95
CA LYS A 125 1.25 -0.09 16.01
C LYS A 125 1.08 0.44 14.59
N ILE A 126 2.19 0.50 13.85
CA ILE A 126 2.18 0.65 12.38
C ILE A 126 2.67 -0.66 11.78
N ILE A 127 1.90 -1.21 10.86
CA ILE A 127 2.27 -2.40 10.08
C ILE A 127 2.40 -1.97 8.62
N ASN A 128 3.59 -2.11 8.06
CA ASN A 128 3.83 -1.88 6.64
C ASN A 128 3.83 -3.20 5.89
N VAL A 129 3.04 -3.29 4.83
CA VAL A 129 3.15 -4.39 3.87
C VAL A 129 4.21 -3.99 2.84
N SER A 130 5.43 -4.43 3.14
CA SER A 130 6.60 -4.30 2.27
C SER A 130 6.61 -5.43 1.23
N SER A 131 7.75 -6.01 0.94
CA SER A 131 7.91 -7.14 0.01
C SER A 131 9.25 -7.84 0.23
N MET A 132 9.33 -9.12 -0.12
CA MET A 132 10.62 -9.81 -0.28
C MET A 132 11.52 -9.09 -1.30
N ALA A 133 10.94 -8.35 -2.24
CA ALA A 133 11.66 -7.50 -3.18
C ALA A 133 12.51 -6.41 -2.50
N SER A 134 12.25 -6.07 -1.22
CA SER A 134 13.08 -5.13 -0.46
C SER A 134 14.45 -5.69 -0.06
N TYR A 135 14.69 -6.99 -0.19
CA TYR A 135 15.96 -7.63 0.15
C TYR A 135 16.95 -7.70 -1.01
N GLY A 136 16.51 -7.58 -2.25
CA GLY A 136 17.36 -7.80 -3.40
C GLY A 136 17.05 -6.91 -4.60
N ILE A 137 17.78 -7.18 -5.69
CA ILE A 137 17.56 -6.53 -6.97
C ILE A 137 16.87 -7.55 -7.88
N PHE A 138 15.69 -7.18 -8.34
CA PHE A 138 14.95 -7.96 -9.32
C PHE A 138 14.89 -7.16 -10.63
N PRO A 139 15.43 -7.69 -11.74
CA PRO A 139 15.39 -7.02 -13.02
C PRO A 139 13.97 -6.58 -13.40
N PHE A 140 13.88 -5.45 -14.07
CA PHE A 140 12.64 -4.86 -14.59
C PHE A 140 11.62 -4.38 -13.56
N ILE A 141 11.87 -4.55 -12.26
CA ILE A 141 11.04 -3.98 -11.18
C ILE A 141 11.89 -3.22 -10.15
N SER A 142 13.04 -2.71 -10.55
CA SER A 142 13.98 -2.03 -9.64
C SER A 142 13.39 -0.80 -8.92
N PRO A 143 12.54 0.04 -9.53
CA PRO A 143 11.87 1.11 -8.78
C PRO A 143 10.99 0.59 -7.65
N TYR A 144 10.29 -0.53 -7.88
CA TYR A 144 9.48 -1.19 -6.85
C TYR A 144 10.36 -1.71 -5.70
N CYS A 145 11.45 -2.43 -6.02
CA CYS A 145 12.40 -2.92 -5.00
C CYS A 145 12.95 -1.77 -4.15
N ALA A 146 13.39 -0.70 -4.81
CA ALA A 146 13.91 0.49 -4.14
C ALA A 146 12.87 1.16 -3.25
N SER A 147 11.62 1.31 -3.73
CA SER A 147 10.53 1.91 -2.95
C SER A 147 10.21 1.10 -1.69
N LYS A 148 10.14 -0.24 -1.80
CA LYS A 148 9.87 -1.10 -0.63
C LYS A 148 11.04 -1.11 0.36
N LYS A 149 12.28 -1.03 -0.11
CA LYS A 149 13.45 -0.86 0.75
C LYS A 149 13.45 0.50 1.45
N CYS A 150 13.13 1.56 0.73
CA CYS A 150 13.02 2.91 1.29
C CYS A 150 11.93 2.99 2.37
N LEU A 151 10.74 2.41 2.11
CA LEU A 151 9.66 2.31 3.09
C LEU A 151 10.14 1.63 4.39
N ASP A 152 10.82 0.48 4.26
CA ASP A 152 11.34 -0.26 5.43
C ASP A 152 12.31 0.61 6.25
N MET A 153 13.21 1.34 5.60
CA MET A 153 14.21 2.16 6.29
C MET A 153 13.59 3.36 7.01
N LEU A 154 12.69 4.11 6.32
CA LEU A 154 12.03 5.27 6.91
C LEU A 154 11.19 4.89 8.13
N PHE A 155 10.46 3.80 8.06
CA PHE A 155 9.64 3.35 9.18
C PHE A 155 10.45 2.67 10.29
N THR A 156 11.62 2.12 9.98
CA THR A 156 12.58 1.68 11.02
C THR A 156 13.15 2.89 11.78
N SER A 157 13.47 3.98 11.07
CA SER A 157 13.86 5.24 11.74
C SER A 157 12.74 5.76 12.64
N LEU A 158 11.50 5.76 12.15
CA LEU A 158 10.35 6.15 12.97
C LEU A 158 10.23 5.28 14.24
N LEU A 159 10.46 3.96 14.15
CA LEU A 159 10.46 3.08 15.33
C LEU A 159 11.50 3.49 16.37
N ILE A 160 12.70 3.88 15.92
CA ILE A 160 13.82 4.24 16.80
C ILE A 160 13.62 5.64 17.42
N GLU A 161 13.13 6.58 16.61
CA GLU A 161 13.06 8.01 16.97
C GLU A 161 11.79 8.38 17.75
N ASN A 162 10.69 7.59 17.63
CA ASN A 162 9.42 8.02 18.21
C ASN A 162 9.41 8.00 19.74
N LYS A 163 8.81 9.03 20.34
CA LYS A 163 8.63 9.18 21.79
C LYS A 163 7.24 8.74 22.28
N LYS A 164 6.43 8.17 21.41
CA LYS A 164 5.02 7.81 21.68
C LYS A 164 4.84 6.31 21.92
N ASN A 165 5.93 5.54 22.06
CA ASN A 165 5.94 4.09 22.21
C ASN A 165 5.15 3.37 21.09
N ILE A 166 5.28 3.86 19.85
CA ILE A 166 4.66 3.26 18.67
C ILE A 166 5.55 2.12 18.21
N LYS A 167 4.98 0.94 18.04
CA LYS A 167 5.66 -0.21 17.46
C LYS A 167 5.52 -0.17 15.93
N VAL A 168 6.60 -0.47 15.24
CA VAL A 168 6.60 -0.59 13.77
C VAL A 168 7.01 -1.99 13.37
N VAL A 169 6.26 -2.57 12.43
CA VAL A 169 6.51 -3.92 11.89
C VAL A 169 6.41 -3.85 10.37
N SER A 170 7.40 -4.39 9.66
CA SER A 170 7.34 -4.61 8.21
C SER A 170 7.10 -6.07 7.92
N ILE A 171 5.97 -6.37 7.31
CA ILE A 171 5.65 -7.71 6.77
C ILE A 171 6.17 -7.75 5.34
N LYS A 172 6.89 -8.81 4.98
CA LYS A 172 7.50 -8.97 3.66
C LYS A 172 6.94 -10.19 2.94
N PRO A 173 5.78 -10.06 2.31
CA PRO A 173 5.21 -11.16 1.55
C PRO A 173 6.13 -11.56 0.39
N GLY A 174 6.13 -12.84 0.06
CA GLY A 174 6.63 -13.36 -1.20
C GLY A 174 5.62 -13.09 -2.33
N VAL A 175 5.57 -14.00 -3.30
CA VAL A 175 4.55 -13.93 -4.35
C VAL A 175 3.20 -14.34 -3.76
N ILE A 176 2.25 -13.41 -3.78
CA ILE A 176 0.86 -13.65 -3.35
C ILE A 176 -0.05 -13.33 -4.54
N SER A 177 -1.01 -14.22 -4.79
CA SER A 177 -2.04 -13.99 -5.80
C SER A 177 -2.91 -12.79 -5.39
N THR A 178 -2.65 -11.64 -5.99
CA THR A 178 -3.39 -10.40 -5.75
C THR A 178 -3.55 -9.61 -7.05
N PRO A 179 -4.57 -8.76 -7.17
CA PRO A 179 -4.74 -7.90 -8.34
C PRO A 179 -3.60 -6.89 -8.59
N LEU A 180 -2.64 -6.74 -7.67
CA LEU A 180 -1.55 -5.78 -7.78
C LEU A 180 -0.74 -5.98 -9.06
N TRP A 181 -0.36 -7.21 -9.35
CA TRP A 181 0.45 -7.53 -10.53
C TRP A 181 -0.33 -7.38 -11.83
N ASN A 182 -1.59 -7.83 -11.86
CA ASN A 182 -2.45 -7.71 -13.06
C ASN A 182 -2.70 -6.24 -13.40
N LYS A 183 -3.02 -5.39 -12.41
CA LYS A 183 -3.15 -3.95 -12.60
C LYS A 183 -1.85 -3.32 -13.09
N SER A 184 -0.71 -3.74 -12.54
CA SER A 184 0.59 -3.29 -13.00
C SER A 184 0.86 -3.69 -14.45
N ILE A 185 0.53 -4.92 -14.84
CA ILE A 185 0.66 -5.40 -16.22
C ILE A 185 -0.19 -4.56 -17.17
N GLU A 186 -1.47 -4.34 -16.85
CA GLU A 186 -2.39 -3.52 -17.65
C GLU A 186 -1.87 -2.08 -17.81
N GLU A 187 -1.41 -1.46 -16.72
CA GLU A 187 -0.86 -0.11 -16.72
C GLU A 187 0.45 -0.02 -17.52
N ASN A 188 1.33 -1.01 -17.43
CA ASN A 188 2.64 -0.99 -18.07
C ASN A 188 2.63 -1.56 -19.50
N SER A 189 1.65 -2.41 -19.88
CA SER A 189 1.55 -2.98 -21.23
C SER A 189 1.46 -1.93 -22.33
N LYS A 190 0.89 -0.77 -22.04
CA LYS A 190 0.81 0.39 -22.93
C LYS A 190 2.18 0.91 -23.38
N TYR A 191 3.23 0.51 -22.69
CA TYR A 191 4.59 0.99 -22.91
C TYR A 191 5.53 -0.07 -23.50
N PHE A 192 5.06 -1.31 -23.77
CA PHE A 192 5.93 -2.38 -24.26
C PHE A 192 6.59 -2.09 -25.59
N ASP A 193 5.90 -1.41 -26.50
CA ASP A 193 6.46 -1.03 -27.79
C ASP A 193 7.63 -0.05 -27.64
N LYS A 194 7.65 0.74 -26.58
CA LYS A 194 8.79 1.67 -26.31
C LYS A 194 10.03 0.94 -25.77
N TYR A 195 9.89 -0.32 -25.32
CA TYR A 195 11.01 -1.06 -24.74
C TYR A 195 11.83 -1.86 -25.76
N GLY A 196 11.40 -1.94 -27.02
CA GLY A 196 12.19 -2.44 -28.14
C GLY A 196 12.90 -3.76 -27.85
N ASP A 197 14.22 -3.71 -27.72
CA ASP A 197 15.08 -4.88 -27.50
C ASP A 197 14.76 -5.69 -26.24
N TYR A 198 14.03 -5.11 -25.27
CA TYR A 198 13.62 -5.77 -24.02
C TYR A 198 12.22 -6.42 -24.08
N SER A 199 11.58 -6.39 -25.22
CA SER A 199 10.20 -6.88 -25.36
C SER A 199 10.03 -8.37 -25.01
N LYS A 200 11.05 -9.19 -25.26
CA LYS A 200 11.07 -10.62 -24.93
C LYS A 200 11.12 -10.85 -23.41
N GLU A 201 12.02 -10.16 -22.73
CA GLU A 201 12.20 -10.22 -21.28
C GLU A 201 10.96 -9.70 -20.55
N MET A 202 10.37 -8.64 -21.05
CA MET A 202 9.13 -8.08 -20.50
C MET A 202 7.94 -9.05 -20.64
N LYS A 203 7.79 -9.70 -21.80
CA LYS A 203 6.78 -10.75 -21.99
C LYS A 203 6.97 -11.93 -21.04
N TYR A 204 8.22 -12.33 -20.81
CA TYR A 204 8.54 -13.39 -19.85
C TYR A 204 8.16 -12.99 -18.41
N LEU A 205 8.49 -11.76 -18.00
CA LEU A 205 8.11 -11.23 -16.68
C LEU A 205 6.59 -11.27 -16.47
N ILE A 206 5.83 -10.85 -17.47
CA ILE A 206 4.37 -10.84 -17.44
C ILE A 206 3.83 -12.26 -17.31
N SER A 207 4.27 -13.17 -18.17
CA SER A 207 3.78 -14.55 -18.16
C SER A 207 4.03 -15.24 -16.81
N ASN A 208 5.12 -14.90 -16.13
CA ASN A 208 5.39 -15.39 -14.78
C ASN A 208 4.50 -14.72 -13.72
N ALA A 209 4.22 -13.43 -13.84
CA ALA A 209 3.32 -12.73 -12.94
C ALA A 209 1.89 -13.27 -13.06
N GLU A 210 1.41 -13.53 -14.29
CA GLU A 210 0.10 -14.14 -14.54
C GLU A 210 -0.01 -15.55 -13.97
N LYS A 211 0.99 -16.41 -14.19
CA LYS A 211 1.01 -17.77 -13.61
C LYS A 211 0.96 -17.75 -12.08
N ASN A 212 1.68 -16.83 -11.46
CA ASN A 212 1.70 -16.70 -10.01
C ASN A 212 0.43 -16.03 -9.44
N SER A 213 -0.40 -15.38 -10.27
CA SER A 213 -1.68 -14.81 -9.86
C SER A 213 -2.86 -15.79 -9.95
N MET A 214 -2.68 -16.94 -10.61
CA MET A 214 -3.71 -17.97 -10.81
C MET A 214 -3.62 -19.16 -9.82
N GLY A 215 -2.66 -19.18 -8.93
CA GLY A 215 -2.46 -20.17 -7.85
C GLY A 215 -2.70 -19.52 -6.51
#